data_5cd530f8f51efe4d283736830d83ffa1
#
_entry.id   5cd530f8f51efe4d283736830d83ffa1
#
_cell.length_a   1.000
_cell.length_b   1.000
_cell.length_c   1.000
_cell.angle_alpha   90.00
_cell.angle_beta   90.00
_cell.angle_gamma   90.00
#
_symmetry.space_group_name_H-M   'P 1'
#
loop_
_entity.id
_entity.type
_entity.pdbx_description
1 polymer ?
#
loop_
_entity_poly.entity_id
_entity_poly.type
_entity_poly.pdbx_seq_one_letter_code
_entity_poly.pdbx_strand_id
1 'polypeptide(L)'
;MSAAEKNGGLRILISRLSHIGDCILTIPMLNALRAHFPQAFITWVVQKPTDQLLSGQLALDELVIVPAGFLKSPGELSKLRRRLRGLRFDVAIDPQALTKSAVVSRLSGARQRISFTRGVARELAPLLNNDLVEPTQEHVVDRQLELLKPLGVNTARTDFTIPANDITREFIDSFISQTHLGCDYAVINPGAGWGSRRWSSERFGRVAKVLGERHRIPTVVTWAGSEEKQWASDIAAYAGGHAMVAPPTSLLQLAELLRRARIFVGCDTGPMHLAVAVDVPCVVLHGTTRPSQSGPYGDKHQAVQAFYQGGSSRSRRSASNDAMRAIEVDDVCAACLKVLQSANTSKLSQIA
;
A
#
# COMPACT_ATOMS: atom_id res chain seq x y z
N MET A 1 -35.97 4.80 -13.39
CA MET A 1 -36.12 4.31 -12.00
C MET A 1 -34.73 4.20 -11.40
N SER A 2 -34.45 5.05 -10.41
CA SER A 2 -33.17 5.07 -9.66
C SER A 2 -32.94 3.73 -8.97
N ALA A 3 -31.67 3.28 -8.92
CA ALA A 3 -31.25 2.05 -8.24
C ALA A 3 -31.52 2.01 -6.71
N ALA A 4 -32.09 3.08 -6.17
CA ALA A 4 -32.32 3.27 -4.73
C ALA A 4 -33.63 2.66 -4.18
N GLU A 5 -34.50 2.11 -5.01
CA GLU A 5 -35.87 1.69 -4.60
C GLU A 5 -36.04 0.18 -4.34
N LYS A 6 -34.96 -0.60 -4.26
CA LYS A 6 -35.06 -1.99 -3.81
C LYS A 6 -34.79 -2.06 -2.31
N ASN A 7 -35.68 -2.67 -1.56
CA ASN A 7 -35.64 -2.99 -0.12
C ASN A 7 -34.42 -3.85 0.35
N GLY A 8 -33.29 -3.69 -0.27
CA GLY A 8 -32.00 -4.28 0.14
C GLY A 8 -30.93 -3.35 -0.42
N GLY A 9 -30.10 -2.79 0.43
CA GLY A 9 -29.06 -1.84 0.06
C GLY A 9 -28.18 -2.33 -1.10
N LEU A 10 -27.54 -1.41 -1.83
CA LEU A 10 -26.63 -1.68 -2.96
C LEU A 10 -25.55 -2.70 -2.56
N ARG A 11 -25.33 -3.71 -3.41
CA ARG A 11 -24.34 -4.78 -3.17
C ARG A 11 -23.14 -4.61 -4.10
N ILE A 12 -21.99 -4.28 -3.52
CA ILE A 12 -20.80 -3.89 -4.25
C ILE A 12 -19.68 -4.92 -4.04
N LEU A 13 -19.05 -5.34 -5.12
CA LEU A 13 -17.85 -6.17 -5.10
C LEU A 13 -16.63 -5.33 -5.48
N ILE A 14 -15.56 -5.39 -4.69
CA ILE A 14 -14.23 -4.89 -5.07
C ILE A 14 -13.36 -6.09 -5.45
N SER A 15 -12.82 -6.09 -6.65
CA SER A 15 -11.94 -7.14 -7.16
C SER A 15 -10.48 -6.66 -7.22
N ARG A 16 -9.79 -6.64 -6.06
CA ARG A 16 -8.38 -6.32 -5.96
C ARG A 16 -7.64 -7.42 -5.20
N LEU A 17 -6.93 -8.28 -5.93
CA LEU A 17 -6.39 -9.53 -5.40
C LEU A 17 -5.00 -9.37 -4.79
N SER A 18 -4.14 -8.54 -5.36
CA SER A 18 -2.71 -8.35 -5.03
C SER A 18 -2.17 -7.09 -5.72
N HIS A 19 -1.00 -6.54 -5.42
CA HIS A 19 -0.09 -6.86 -4.33
C HIS A 19 -0.46 -6.06 -3.07
N ILE A 20 0.30 -6.23 -1.95
CA ILE A 20 0.03 -5.54 -0.67
C ILE A 20 -0.11 -4.03 -0.88
N GLY A 21 0.90 -3.38 -1.46
CA GLY A 21 0.88 -1.94 -1.70
C GLY A 21 -0.31 -1.48 -2.54
N ASP A 22 -0.61 -2.20 -3.61
CA ASP A 22 -1.75 -1.90 -4.48
C ASP A 22 -3.11 -2.03 -3.76
N CYS A 23 -3.25 -3.00 -2.86
CA CYS A 23 -4.47 -3.14 -2.06
C CYS A 23 -4.58 -1.99 -1.05
N ILE A 24 -3.48 -1.58 -0.42
CA ILE A 24 -3.45 -0.40 0.47
C ILE A 24 -3.91 0.84 -0.30
N LEU A 25 -3.37 1.07 -1.50
CA LEU A 25 -3.75 2.20 -2.36
C LEU A 25 -5.22 2.15 -2.86
N THR A 26 -5.91 1.01 -2.66
CA THR A 26 -7.35 0.86 -2.97
C THR A 26 -8.26 1.13 -1.75
N ILE A 27 -7.71 1.20 -0.53
CA ILE A 27 -8.50 1.48 0.68
C ILE A 27 -9.27 2.80 0.60
N PRO A 28 -8.72 3.92 0.06
CA PRO A 28 -9.49 5.14 -0.12
C PRO A 28 -10.77 4.96 -0.96
N MET A 29 -10.72 4.10 -1.98
CA MET A 29 -11.91 3.77 -2.77
C MET A 29 -12.97 3.04 -1.93
N LEU A 30 -12.57 2.10 -1.07
CA LEU A 30 -13.47 1.42 -0.12
C LEU A 30 -14.12 2.43 0.82
N ASN A 31 -13.33 3.32 1.43
CA ASN A 31 -13.82 4.33 2.36
C ASN A 31 -14.78 5.32 1.67
N ALA A 32 -14.47 5.75 0.45
CA ALA A 32 -15.33 6.61 -0.35
C ALA A 32 -16.68 5.93 -0.69
N LEU A 33 -16.66 4.63 -1.03
CA LEU A 33 -17.87 3.85 -1.25
C LEU A 33 -18.74 3.78 0.02
N ARG A 34 -18.16 3.49 1.17
CA ARG A 34 -18.87 3.43 2.45
C ARG A 34 -19.46 4.78 2.84
N ALA A 35 -18.69 5.86 2.65
CA ALA A 35 -19.14 7.21 2.95
C ALA A 35 -20.34 7.64 2.08
N HIS A 36 -20.30 7.29 0.78
CA HIS A 36 -21.36 7.65 -0.16
C HIS A 36 -22.59 6.72 -0.09
N PHE A 37 -22.35 5.42 0.20
CA PHE A 37 -23.38 4.40 0.32
C PHE A 37 -23.35 3.74 1.71
N PRO A 38 -23.82 4.42 2.78
CA PRO A 38 -23.68 3.91 4.15
C PRO A 38 -24.35 2.55 4.39
N GLN A 39 -25.41 2.24 3.63
CA GLN A 39 -26.19 1.00 3.73
C GLN A 39 -25.78 -0.06 2.70
N ALA A 40 -24.75 0.19 1.88
CA ALA A 40 -24.29 -0.80 0.92
C ALA A 40 -23.69 -2.02 1.60
N PHE A 41 -23.86 -3.20 1.00
CA PHE A 41 -23.11 -4.40 1.38
C PHE A 41 -21.87 -4.50 0.51
N ILE A 42 -20.69 -4.22 1.08
CA ILE A 42 -19.43 -4.16 0.36
C ILE A 42 -18.60 -5.41 0.64
N THR A 43 -18.25 -6.13 -0.40
CA THR A 43 -17.38 -7.32 -0.37
C THR A 43 -16.08 -7.03 -1.10
N TRP A 44 -14.96 -7.49 -0.55
CA TRP A 44 -13.65 -7.43 -1.22
C TRP A 44 -13.10 -8.83 -1.44
N VAL A 45 -12.67 -9.12 -2.66
CA VAL A 45 -11.95 -10.37 -2.98
C VAL A 45 -10.46 -10.09 -3.01
N VAL A 46 -9.69 -10.85 -2.22
CA VAL A 46 -8.25 -10.64 -2.00
C VAL A 46 -7.49 -11.96 -1.92
N GLN A 47 -6.17 -11.90 -2.09
CA GLN A 47 -5.22 -12.99 -1.82
C GLN A 47 -4.39 -12.73 -0.57
N LYS A 48 -3.93 -13.79 0.10
CA LYS A 48 -2.94 -13.68 1.19
C LYS A 48 -1.62 -13.10 0.69
N PRO A 49 -0.87 -12.37 1.53
CA PRO A 49 -1.14 -12.07 2.95
C PRO A 49 -1.92 -10.77 3.19
N THR A 50 -2.43 -10.11 2.14
CA THR A 50 -3.09 -8.79 2.22
C THR A 50 -4.41 -8.84 3.00
N ASP A 51 -5.04 -10.00 3.12
CA ASP A 51 -6.21 -10.25 3.95
C ASP A 51 -6.03 -9.74 5.38
N GLN A 52 -4.82 -9.78 5.94
CA GLN A 52 -4.51 -9.26 7.27
C GLN A 52 -4.84 -7.76 7.43
N LEU A 53 -4.58 -6.95 6.40
CA LEU A 53 -4.84 -5.50 6.44
C LEU A 53 -6.31 -5.14 6.20
N LEU A 54 -7.08 -6.06 5.63
CA LEU A 54 -8.49 -5.85 5.30
C LEU A 54 -9.43 -6.50 6.34
N SER A 55 -8.92 -7.46 7.09
CA SER A 55 -9.66 -8.08 8.19
C SER A 55 -9.88 -7.06 9.31
N GLY A 56 -11.14 -6.83 9.69
CA GLY A 56 -11.51 -5.81 10.69
C GLY A 56 -11.68 -4.38 10.13
N GLN A 57 -11.69 -4.20 8.81
CA GLN A 57 -12.05 -2.93 8.18
C GLN A 57 -13.53 -2.61 8.40
N LEU A 58 -13.83 -1.51 9.08
CA LEU A 58 -15.20 -1.10 9.37
C LEU A 58 -16.03 -0.75 8.13
N ALA A 59 -15.36 -0.33 7.06
CA ALA A 59 -16.01 -0.01 5.79
C ALA A 59 -16.37 -1.25 4.96
N LEU A 60 -15.94 -2.46 5.38
CA LEU A 60 -16.10 -3.72 4.65
C LEU A 60 -17.04 -4.66 5.40
N ASP A 61 -18.01 -5.25 4.69
CA ASP A 61 -18.94 -6.22 5.30
C ASP A 61 -18.46 -7.66 5.13
N GLU A 62 -17.82 -7.97 4.00
CA GLU A 62 -17.34 -9.34 3.75
C GLU A 62 -15.99 -9.35 3.04
N LEU A 63 -15.09 -10.21 3.50
CA LEU A 63 -13.80 -10.49 2.88
C LEU A 63 -13.78 -11.89 2.31
N VAL A 64 -13.55 -12.00 0.99
CA VAL A 64 -13.43 -13.28 0.29
C VAL A 64 -11.98 -13.53 -0.06
N ILE A 65 -11.38 -14.52 0.57
CA ILE A 65 -9.98 -14.88 0.33
C ILE A 65 -9.92 -15.97 -0.75
N VAL A 66 -9.12 -15.73 -1.79
CA VAL A 66 -8.87 -16.71 -2.85
C VAL A 66 -7.41 -17.16 -2.85
N PRO A 67 -7.13 -18.46 -3.11
CA PRO A 67 -5.77 -18.95 -3.14
C PRO A 67 -4.99 -18.42 -4.35
N ALA A 68 -3.66 -18.40 -4.24
CA ALA A 68 -2.81 -18.17 -5.39
C ALA A 68 -3.07 -19.26 -6.46
N GLY A 69 -3.11 -18.84 -7.73
CA GLY A 69 -3.33 -19.80 -8.83
C GLY A 69 -4.77 -20.33 -8.96
N PHE A 70 -5.77 -19.78 -8.28
CA PHE A 70 -7.17 -20.21 -8.34
C PHE A 70 -7.73 -20.31 -9.78
N LEU A 71 -7.23 -19.51 -10.71
CA LEU A 71 -7.63 -19.58 -12.13
C LEU A 71 -7.26 -20.91 -12.81
N LYS A 72 -6.28 -21.63 -12.28
CA LYS A 72 -5.82 -22.91 -12.82
C LYS A 72 -6.62 -24.10 -12.25
N SER A 73 -7.51 -23.86 -11.28
CA SER A 73 -8.31 -24.90 -10.62
C SER A 73 -9.80 -24.71 -10.95
N PRO A 74 -10.40 -25.56 -11.79
CA PRO A 74 -11.83 -25.52 -12.09
C PRO A 74 -12.71 -25.63 -10.84
N GLY A 75 -12.26 -26.41 -9.84
CA GLY A 75 -12.94 -26.57 -8.55
C GLY A 75 -12.98 -25.27 -7.76
N GLU A 76 -11.84 -24.55 -7.66
CA GLU A 76 -11.79 -23.27 -6.98
C GLU A 76 -12.60 -22.19 -7.71
N LEU A 77 -12.57 -22.19 -9.04
CA LEU A 77 -13.42 -21.29 -9.85
C LEU A 77 -14.91 -21.55 -9.62
N SER A 78 -15.32 -22.82 -9.56
CA SER A 78 -16.72 -23.20 -9.30
C SER A 78 -17.16 -22.80 -7.90
N LYS A 79 -16.33 -23.04 -6.88
CA LYS A 79 -16.58 -22.60 -5.49
C LYS A 79 -16.71 -21.09 -5.40
N LEU A 80 -15.76 -20.36 -5.99
CA LEU A 80 -15.76 -18.89 -6.00
C LEU A 80 -17.02 -18.35 -6.70
N ARG A 81 -17.34 -18.87 -7.90
CA ARG A 81 -18.56 -18.49 -8.63
C ARG A 81 -19.82 -18.71 -7.79
N ARG A 82 -19.97 -19.88 -7.15
CA ARG A 82 -21.13 -20.19 -6.30
C ARG A 82 -21.24 -19.21 -5.13
N ARG A 83 -20.14 -18.94 -4.44
CA ARG A 83 -20.09 -17.97 -3.34
C ARG A 83 -20.50 -16.57 -3.81
N LEU A 84 -19.84 -16.06 -4.85
CA LEU A 84 -20.09 -14.71 -5.34
C LEU A 84 -21.52 -14.54 -5.91
N ARG A 85 -22.05 -15.53 -6.61
CA ARG A 85 -23.43 -15.52 -7.11
C ARG A 85 -24.45 -15.51 -5.98
N GLY A 86 -24.19 -16.24 -4.89
CA GLY A 86 -25.02 -16.25 -3.69
C GLY A 86 -25.15 -14.86 -3.04
N LEU A 87 -24.12 -14.01 -3.16
CA LEU A 87 -24.09 -12.66 -2.63
C LEU A 87 -24.85 -11.62 -3.48
N ARG A 88 -25.24 -11.93 -4.72
CA ARG A 88 -26.13 -11.12 -5.59
C ARG A 88 -25.68 -9.67 -5.78
N PHE A 89 -24.48 -9.47 -6.25
CA PHE A 89 -23.91 -8.13 -6.48
C PHE A 89 -24.64 -7.37 -7.61
N ASP A 90 -24.91 -6.10 -7.39
CA ASP A 90 -25.38 -5.14 -8.38
C ASP A 90 -24.22 -4.62 -9.22
N VAL A 91 -23.11 -4.29 -8.53
CA VAL A 91 -21.92 -3.68 -9.10
C VAL A 91 -20.67 -4.48 -8.71
N ALA A 92 -19.75 -4.63 -9.65
CA ALA A 92 -18.38 -5.08 -9.38
C ALA A 92 -17.40 -4.00 -9.87
N ILE A 93 -16.43 -3.66 -9.06
CA ILE A 93 -15.37 -2.69 -9.38
C ILE A 93 -14.05 -3.44 -9.45
N ASP A 94 -13.35 -3.33 -10.58
CA ASP A 94 -12.04 -3.94 -10.83
C ASP A 94 -10.94 -2.89 -10.98
N PRO A 95 -10.37 -2.39 -9.86
CA PRO A 95 -9.27 -1.43 -9.90
C PRO A 95 -7.93 -2.08 -10.26
N GLN A 96 -7.84 -3.40 -10.29
CA GLN A 96 -6.64 -4.12 -10.69
C GLN A 96 -6.48 -4.19 -12.21
N ALA A 97 -7.58 -4.29 -12.93
CA ALA A 97 -7.67 -4.29 -14.38
C ALA A 97 -6.73 -5.31 -15.08
N LEU A 98 -6.66 -6.50 -14.51
CA LEU A 98 -5.96 -7.68 -15.06
C LEU A 98 -6.96 -8.83 -15.30
N THR A 99 -6.62 -9.79 -16.15
CA THR A 99 -7.50 -10.95 -16.41
C THR A 99 -7.97 -11.62 -15.13
N LYS A 100 -7.09 -11.81 -14.15
CA LYS A 100 -7.44 -12.52 -12.89
C LYS A 100 -8.52 -11.79 -12.08
N SER A 101 -8.49 -10.48 -12.00
CA SER A 101 -9.47 -9.67 -11.26
C SER A 101 -10.76 -9.49 -12.06
N ALA A 102 -10.65 -9.31 -13.37
CA ALA A 102 -11.80 -9.22 -14.26
C ALA A 102 -12.61 -10.53 -14.32
N VAL A 103 -11.96 -11.71 -14.23
CA VAL A 103 -12.64 -13.00 -14.06
C VAL A 103 -13.45 -13.02 -12.78
N VAL A 104 -12.91 -12.55 -11.66
CA VAL A 104 -13.66 -12.43 -10.38
C VAL A 104 -14.90 -11.55 -10.58
N SER A 105 -14.74 -10.35 -11.17
CA SER A 105 -15.86 -9.45 -11.49
C SER A 105 -16.90 -10.15 -12.36
N ARG A 106 -16.50 -10.89 -13.39
CA ARG A 106 -17.41 -11.63 -14.28
C ARG A 106 -18.13 -12.78 -13.58
N LEU A 107 -17.44 -13.52 -12.71
CA LEU A 107 -18.00 -14.64 -11.94
C LEU A 107 -19.03 -14.16 -10.90
N SER A 108 -18.93 -12.94 -10.39
CA SER A 108 -19.87 -12.36 -9.43
C SER A 108 -21.29 -12.28 -9.96
N GLY A 109 -21.44 -12.11 -11.26
CA GLY A 109 -22.71 -11.93 -11.93
C GLY A 109 -23.27 -10.51 -11.86
N ALA A 110 -22.49 -9.57 -11.32
CA ALA A 110 -22.88 -8.16 -11.31
C ALA A 110 -23.21 -7.67 -12.72
N ARG A 111 -24.30 -6.89 -12.82
CA ARG A 111 -24.75 -6.33 -14.10
C ARG A 111 -23.80 -5.25 -14.59
N GLN A 112 -23.38 -4.35 -13.69
CA GLN A 112 -22.40 -3.31 -13.94
C GLN A 112 -21.04 -3.79 -13.42
N ARG A 113 -20.02 -3.79 -14.30
CA ARG A 113 -18.65 -4.20 -13.98
C ARG A 113 -17.71 -3.09 -14.43
N ILE A 114 -17.33 -2.26 -13.47
CA ILE A 114 -16.56 -1.04 -13.70
C ILE A 114 -15.07 -1.38 -13.68
N SER A 115 -14.31 -0.89 -14.66
CA SER A 115 -12.86 -1.00 -14.72
C SER A 115 -12.29 0.10 -15.61
N PHE A 116 -10.98 0.08 -15.85
CA PHE A 116 -10.32 1.01 -16.76
C PHE A 116 -10.42 0.60 -18.22
N THR A 117 -10.33 1.58 -19.12
CA THR A 117 -10.13 1.37 -20.57
C THR A 117 -8.79 0.70 -20.87
N ARG A 118 -8.58 0.33 -22.14
CA ARG A 118 -7.38 -0.41 -22.61
C ARG A 118 -6.05 0.32 -22.37
N GLY A 119 -6.04 1.62 -22.14
CA GLY A 119 -4.83 2.37 -21.80
C GLY A 119 -4.19 1.93 -20.48
N VAL A 120 -5.02 1.51 -19.52
CA VAL A 120 -4.59 1.03 -18.19
C VAL A 120 -4.89 -0.46 -18.01
N ALA A 121 -6.08 -0.91 -18.40
CA ALA A 121 -6.47 -2.32 -18.33
C ALA A 121 -5.66 -3.15 -19.32
N ARG A 122 -5.24 -4.32 -18.85
CA ARG A 122 -4.37 -5.23 -19.61
C ARG A 122 -5.05 -6.56 -19.90
N GLU A 123 -4.53 -7.27 -20.88
CA GLU A 123 -4.94 -8.63 -21.25
C GLU A 123 -6.44 -8.68 -21.63
N LEU A 124 -7.21 -9.57 -21.00
CA LEU A 124 -8.65 -9.75 -21.27
C LEU A 124 -9.55 -8.87 -20.36
N ALA A 125 -8.98 -8.08 -19.45
CA ALA A 125 -9.77 -7.32 -18.49
C ALA A 125 -10.79 -6.37 -19.14
N PRO A 126 -10.48 -5.62 -20.22
CA PRO A 126 -11.45 -4.74 -20.87
C PRO A 126 -12.62 -5.48 -21.55
N LEU A 127 -12.44 -6.77 -21.85
CA LEU A 127 -13.50 -7.59 -22.48
C LEU A 127 -14.44 -8.21 -21.46
N LEU A 128 -13.96 -8.41 -20.22
CA LEU A 128 -14.73 -9.05 -19.15
C LEU A 128 -15.52 -8.03 -18.32
N ASN A 129 -15.11 -6.78 -18.30
CA ASN A 129 -15.82 -5.65 -17.71
C ASN A 129 -16.66 -4.94 -18.80
N ASN A 130 -17.72 -4.21 -18.44
CA ASN A 130 -18.67 -3.62 -19.38
C ASN A 130 -18.96 -2.14 -19.13
N ASP A 131 -18.32 -1.55 -18.14
CA ASP A 131 -18.37 -0.12 -17.86
C ASP A 131 -16.93 0.36 -17.67
N LEU A 132 -16.38 1.02 -18.68
CA LEU A 132 -14.95 1.32 -18.75
C LEU A 132 -14.71 2.81 -18.58
N VAL A 133 -13.91 3.17 -17.60
CA VAL A 133 -13.53 4.53 -17.25
C VAL A 133 -12.15 4.85 -17.84
N GLU A 134 -12.06 5.93 -18.59
CA GLU A 134 -10.78 6.50 -19.03
C GLU A 134 -10.20 7.33 -17.91
N PRO A 135 -9.03 6.96 -17.34
CA PRO A 135 -8.43 7.70 -16.24
C PRO A 135 -7.80 9.01 -16.72
N THR A 136 -8.01 10.07 -15.98
CA THR A 136 -7.41 11.39 -16.21
C THR A 136 -6.30 11.73 -15.22
N GLN A 137 -6.29 11.07 -14.06
CA GLN A 137 -5.33 11.31 -12.99
C GLN A 137 -4.07 10.47 -13.16
N GLU A 138 -2.92 11.01 -12.75
CA GLU A 138 -1.64 10.32 -12.85
C GLU A 138 -1.41 9.36 -11.69
N HIS A 139 -1.72 9.79 -10.45
CA HIS A 139 -1.50 8.97 -9.27
C HIS A 139 -2.53 7.83 -9.19
N VAL A 140 -2.07 6.62 -8.84
CA VAL A 140 -2.90 5.40 -8.81
C VAL A 140 -4.09 5.50 -7.85
N VAL A 141 -3.97 6.22 -6.74
CA VAL A 141 -5.09 6.45 -5.78
C VAL A 141 -6.19 7.24 -6.46
N ASP A 142 -5.85 8.38 -7.06
CA ASP A 142 -6.82 9.26 -7.71
C ASP A 142 -7.48 8.59 -8.92
N ARG A 143 -6.68 7.85 -9.72
CA ARG A 143 -7.24 7.03 -10.80
C ARG A 143 -8.25 6.00 -10.32
N GLN A 144 -7.99 5.36 -9.19
CA GLN A 144 -8.93 4.38 -8.64
C GLN A 144 -10.20 5.04 -8.14
N LEU A 145 -10.13 6.24 -7.57
CA LEU A 145 -11.30 7.02 -7.19
C LEU A 145 -12.16 7.41 -8.41
N GLU A 146 -11.56 7.62 -9.58
CA GLU A 146 -12.31 7.86 -10.82
C GLU A 146 -13.22 6.69 -11.22
N LEU A 147 -12.92 5.45 -10.82
CA LEU A 147 -13.82 4.31 -11.05
C LEU A 147 -15.16 4.44 -10.32
N LEU A 148 -15.30 5.38 -9.41
CA LEU A 148 -16.53 5.64 -8.68
C LEU A 148 -17.47 6.63 -9.40
N LYS A 149 -16.98 7.33 -10.44
CA LYS A 149 -17.77 8.30 -11.22
C LYS A 149 -19.06 7.69 -11.82
N PRO A 150 -19.05 6.46 -12.39
CA PRO A 150 -20.27 5.82 -12.89
C PRO A 150 -21.33 5.54 -11.81
N LEU A 151 -20.95 5.57 -10.54
CA LEU A 151 -21.85 5.42 -9.39
C LEU A 151 -22.32 6.76 -8.82
N GLY A 152 -21.94 7.89 -9.43
CA GLY A 152 -22.29 9.23 -8.96
C GLY A 152 -21.37 9.80 -7.88
N VAL A 153 -20.29 9.11 -7.53
CA VAL A 153 -19.29 9.61 -6.58
C VAL A 153 -18.26 10.45 -7.32
N ASN A 154 -18.43 11.78 -7.31
CA ASN A 154 -17.61 12.72 -8.07
C ASN A 154 -16.50 13.37 -7.22
N THR A 155 -16.71 13.46 -5.92
CA THR A 155 -15.73 13.96 -4.95
C THR A 155 -15.58 12.93 -3.84
N ALA A 156 -14.37 12.45 -3.64
CA ALA A 156 -14.07 11.51 -2.58
C ALA A 156 -12.91 12.05 -1.74
N ARG A 157 -13.10 12.05 -0.43
CA ARG A 157 -12.00 12.28 0.49
C ARG A 157 -11.06 11.08 0.45
N THR A 158 -9.78 11.33 0.43
CA THR A 158 -8.76 10.28 0.41
C THR A 158 -8.38 9.94 1.83
N ASP A 159 -9.04 8.94 2.39
CA ASP A 159 -8.77 8.45 3.74
C ASP A 159 -8.25 7.01 3.68
N PHE A 160 -7.11 6.79 4.31
CA PHE A 160 -6.58 5.45 4.55
C PHE A 160 -6.97 5.01 5.95
N THR A 161 -7.55 3.83 6.09
CA THR A 161 -7.89 3.24 7.38
C THR A 161 -7.26 1.85 7.47
N ILE A 162 -6.28 1.70 8.33
CA ILE A 162 -5.68 0.39 8.62
C ILE A 162 -6.17 -0.05 10.00
N PRO A 163 -6.77 -1.24 10.14
CA PRO A 163 -7.22 -1.74 11.43
C PRO A 163 -6.10 -1.78 12.47
N ALA A 164 -6.48 -1.60 13.72
CA ALA A 164 -5.61 -1.79 14.87
C ALA A 164 -6.33 -2.67 15.88
N ASN A 165 -5.60 -3.45 16.64
CA ASN A 165 -6.13 -4.26 17.72
C ASN A 165 -5.16 -4.28 18.93
N ASP A 166 -5.66 -4.65 20.09
CA ASP A 166 -4.88 -4.60 21.32
C ASP A 166 -3.71 -5.59 21.30
N ILE A 167 -3.85 -6.76 20.69
CA ILE A 167 -2.78 -7.76 20.56
C ILE A 167 -1.57 -7.17 19.83
N THR A 168 -1.81 -6.43 18.73
CA THR A 168 -0.71 -5.80 17.98
C THR A 168 -0.10 -4.63 18.72
N ARG A 169 -0.89 -3.89 19.49
CA ARG A 169 -0.40 -2.80 20.34
C ARG A 169 0.49 -3.33 21.46
N GLU A 170 0.02 -4.33 22.22
CA GLU A 170 0.78 -4.96 23.31
C GLU A 170 2.10 -5.56 22.82
N PHE A 171 2.10 -6.19 21.64
CA PHE A 171 3.34 -6.72 21.05
C PHE A 171 4.36 -5.61 20.78
N ILE A 172 3.93 -4.49 20.22
CA ILE A 172 4.83 -3.37 19.92
C ILE A 172 5.22 -2.60 21.19
N ASP A 173 4.32 -2.46 22.17
CA ASP A 173 4.62 -1.90 23.50
C ASP A 173 5.71 -2.68 24.21
N SER A 174 5.62 -4.00 24.20
CA SER A 174 6.63 -4.90 24.76
C SER A 174 7.98 -4.71 24.04
N PHE A 175 7.99 -4.66 22.73
CA PHE A 175 9.21 -4.45 21.95
C PHE A 175 9.87 -3.10 22.29
N ILE A 176 9.11 -2.01 22.28
CA ILE A 176 9.61 -0.66 22.59
C ILE A 176 10.17 -0.59 24.01
N SER A 177 9.45 -1.17 24.98
CA SER A 177 9.87 -1.21 26.37
C SER A 177 11.17 -2.01 26.59
N GLN A 178 11.26 -3.21 26.01
CA GLN A 178 12.44 -4.08 26.14
C GLN A 178 13.68 -3.49 25.47
N THR A 179 13.52 -2.71 24.43
CA THR A 179 14.64 -2.11 23.68
C THR A 179 14.97 -0.69 24.12
N HIS A 180 14.21 -0.12 25.06
CA HIS A 180 14.35 1.27 25.49
C HIS A 180 14.32 2.27 24.33
N LEU A 181 13.58 1.94 23.28
CA LEU A 181 13.53 2.69 22.01
C LEU A 181 12.91 4.09 22.17
N GLY A 182 12.03 4.27 23.16
CA GLY A 182 11.29 5.52 23.33
C GLY A 182 10.20 5.72 22.27
N CYS A 183 9.67 6.95 22.21
CA CYS A 183 8.60 7.32 21.26
C CYS A 183 9.11 7.98 19.97
N ASP A 184 10.40 8.31 19.88
CA ASP A 184 10.99 9.03 18.76
C ASP A 184 12.00 8.14 18.03
N TYR A 185 11.55 7.35 17.09
CA TYR A 185 12.40 6.49 16.28
C TYR A 185 12.07 6.57 14.79
N ALA A 186 13.05 6.23 13.97
CA ALA A 186 12.88 6.04 12.54
C ALA A 186 12.62 4.56 12.23
N VAL A 187 11.89 4.30 11.14
CA VAL A 187 11.78 2.96 10.57
C VAL A 187 12.46 2.95 9.21
N ILE A 188 13.39 2.01 9.00
CA ILE A 188 13.97 1.72 7.69
C ILE A 188 13.46 0.37 7.21
N ASN A 189 12.96 0.31 5.96
CA ASN A 189 12.67 -0.94 5.27
C ASN A 189 13.53 -1.05 4.02
N PRO A 190 14.53 -1.96 3.99
CA PRO A 190 15.42 -2.15 2.84
C PRO A 190 14.79 -2.99 1.73
N GLY A 191 13.64 -3.60 1.98
CA GLY A 191 12.96 -4.50 1.05
C GLY A 191 12.67 -3.82 -0.27
N ALA A 192 12.81 -4.58 -1.35
CA ALA A 192 12.48 -4.16 -2.69
C ALA A 192 11.89 -5.33 -3.46
N GLY A 193 10.76 -5.09 -4.16
CA GLY A 193 10.10 -6.13 -4.95
C GLY A 193 10.97 -6.66 -6.10
N TRP A 194 12.00 -5.91 -6.53
CA TRP A 194 12.94 -6.29 -7.59
C TRP A 194 14.33 -5.73 -7.29
N GLY A 195 15.38 -6.42 -7.74
CA GLY A 195 16.76 -5.98 -7.57
C GLY A 195 17.04 -4.57 -8.09
N SER A 196 16.38 -4.17 -9.19
CA SER A 196 16.49 -2.83 -9.78
C SER A 196 15.94 -1.68 -8.91
N ARG A 197 15.26 -2.00 -7.80
CA ARG A 197 14.74 -1.00 -6.83
C ARG A 197 15.49 -1.04 -5.50
N ARG A 198 16.50 -1.88 -5.37
CA ARG A 198 17.21 -2.07 -4.11
C ARG A 198 18.29 -1.00 -3.93
N TRP A 199 18.29 -0.35 -2.78
CA TRP A 199 19.40 0.49 -2.33
C TRP A 199 20.31 -0.30 -1.40
N SER A 200 21.61 0.05 -1.29
CA SER A 200 22.57 -0.76 -0.54
C SER A 200 22.35 -0.66 0.97
N SER A 201 22.58 -1.77 1.68
CA SER A 201 22.53 -1.84 3.15
C SER A 201 23.49 -0.85 3.80
N GLU A 202 24.68 -0.70 3.25
CA GLU A 202 25.69 0.27 3.72
C GLU A 202 25.12 1.71 3.71
N ARG A 203 24.50 2.11 2.60
CA ARG A 203 23.93 3.46 2.46
C ARG A 203 22.76 3.71 3.40
N PHE A 204 21.85 2.73 3.58
CA PHE A 204 20.82 2.79 4.60
C PHE A 204 21.40 2.89 6.01
N GLY A 205 22.45 2.12 6.32
CA GLY A 205 23.14 2.19 7.60
C GLY A 205 23.77 3.56 7.88
N ARG A 206 24.36 4.19 6.86
CA ARG A 206 24.86 5.57 6.97
C ARG A 206 23.74 6.58 7.25
N VAL A 207 22.58 6.45 6.62
CA VAL A 207 21.40 7.28 6.93
C VAL A 207 20.96 7.08 8.38
N ALA A 208 20.85 5.82 8.84
CA ALA A 208 20.50 5.50 10.23
C ALA A 208 21.50 6.10 11.22
N LYS A 209 22.80 6.05 10.90
CA LYS A 209 23.87 6.66 11.70
C LYS A 209 23.67 8.18 11.80
N VAL A 210 23.42 8.87 10.70
CA VAL A 210 23.18 10.33 10.69
C VAL A 210 21.93 10.69 11.52
N LEU A 211 20.84 9.93 11.39
CA LEU A 211 19.62 10.13 12.18
C LEU A 211 19.92 9.96 13.69
N GLY A 212 20.68 8.95 14.07
CA GLY A 212 21.06 8.71 15.46
C GLY A 212 22.02 9.75 16.03
N GLU A 213 23.14 10.00 15.36
CA GLU A 213 24.19 10.93 15.86
C GLU A 213 23.74 12.38 15.88
N ARG A 214 23.11 12.85 14.79
CA ARG A 214 22.79 14.29 14.64
C ARG A 214 21.41 14.65 15.16
N HIS A 215 20.45 13.71 15.13
CA HIS A 215 19.05 14.00 15.46
C HIS A 215 18.55 13.23 16.68
N ARG A 216 19.36 12.32 17.26
CA ARG A 216 18.99 11.46 18.39
C ARG A 216 17.75 10.59 18.09
N ILE A 217 17.58 10.20 16.83
CA ILE A 217 16.49 9.36 16.37
C ILE A 217 17.07 7.97 16.09
N PRO A 218 16.93 7.01 17.01
CA PRO A 218 17.34 5.62 16.76
C PRO A 218 16.50 5.01 15.64
N THR A 219 17.02 4.00 14.98
CA THR A 219 16.37 3.38 13.82
C THR A 219 16.01 1.94 14.08
N VAL A 220 14.78 1.55 13.72
CA VAL A 220 14.33 0.16 13.67
C VAL A 220 14.31 -0.29 12.22
N VAL A 221 15.04 -1.37 11.90
CA VAL A 221 15.12 -1.92 10.54
C VAL A 221 14.18 -3.10 10.40
N THR A 222 13.13 -2.95 9.59
CA THR A 222 12.12 -3.99 9.34
C THR A 222 12.50 -4.87 8.16
N TRP A 223 11.97 -6.09 8.12
CA TRP A 223 12.34 -7.10 7.14
C TRP A 223 11.23 -8.14 6.93
N ALA A 224 11.27 -8.84 5.79
CA ALA A 224 10.44 -10.00 5.48
C ALA A 224 11.27 -11.10 4.81
N GLY A 225 11.26 -12.31 5.40
CA GLY A 225 12.07 -13.42 4.90
C GLY A 225 13.55 -13.33 5.28
N SER A 226 14.30 -14.38 4.96
CA SER A 226 15.69 -14.53 5.42
C SER A 226 16.67 -13.56 4.75
N GLU A 227 16.46 -13.25 3.49
CA GLU A 227 17.33 -12.36 2.73
C GLU A 227 17.24 -10.91 3.25
N GLU A 228 16.01 -10.38 3.43
CA GLU A 228 15.83 -9.04 4.00
C GLU A 228 16.28 -8.95 5.45
N LYS A 229 16.19 -10.06 6.22
CA LYS A 229 16.73 -10.12 7.58
C LYS A 229 18.24 -9.93 7.60
N GLN A 230 18.96 -10.52 6.62
CA GLN A 230 20.40 -10.31 6.49
C GLN A 230 20.70 -8.84 6.17
N TRP A 231 19.97 -8.23 5.22
CA TRP A 231 20.13 -6.80 4.91
C TRP A 231 19.88 -5.91 6.13
N ALA A 232 18.85 -6.25 6.93
CA ALA A 232 18.56 -5.51 8.16
C ALA A 232 19.72 -5.61 9.18
N SER A 233 20.33 -6.78 9.31
CA SER A 233 21.52 -6.98 10.15
C SER A 233 22.73 -6.18 9.65
N ASP A 234 22.94 -6.17 8.33
CA ASP A 234 24.02 -5.40 7.71
C ASP A 234 23.82 -3.89 7.96
N ILE A 235 22.57 -3.38 7.79
CA ILE A 235 22.24 -1.99 8.07
C ILE A 235 22.52 -1.63 9.52
N ALA A 236 22.12 -2.47 10.47
CA ALA A 236 22.37 -2.24 11.89
C ALA A 236 23.89 -2.19 12.19
N ALA A 237 24.69 -3.04 11.54
CA ALA A 237 26.14 -3.01 11.66
C ALA A 237 26.74 -1.71 11.14
N TYR A 238 26.33 -1.24 9.95
CA TYR A 238 26.81 0.03 9.37
C TYR A 238 26.33 1.27 10.13
N ALA A 239 25.25 1.16 10.90
CA ALA A 239 24.69 2.26 11.69
C ALA A 239 25.50 2.57 12.98
N GLY A 240 26.49 1.75 13.33
CA GLY A 240 27.37 2.04 14.47
C GLY A 240 26.65 2.17 15.82
N GLY A 241 25.68 1.31 16.11
CA GLY A 241 24.89 1.32 17.35
C GLY A 241 23.63 2.19 17.31
N HIS A 242 23.36 2.87 16.19
CA HIS A 242 22.17 3.74 16.03
C HIS A 242 20.98 3.05 15.36
N ALA A 243 21.10 1.76 15.05
CA ALA A 243 19.99 0.98 14.50
C ALA A 243 19.91 -0.41 15.13
N MET A 244 18.70 -0.94 15.18
CA MET A 244 18.40 -2.31 15.62
C MET A 244 17.50 -3.01 14.62
N VAL A 245 17.59 -4.34 14.60
CA VAL A 245 16.73 -5.19 13.74
C VAL A 245 15.40 -5.40 14.45
N ALA A 246 14.29 -5.17 13.73
CA ALA A 246 12.96 -5.44 14.24
C ALA A 246 12.75 -6.94 14.53
N PRO A 247 11.88 -7.33 15.46
CA PRO A 247 11.37 -8.70 15.55
C PRO A 247 10.58 -9.06 14.27
N PRO A 248 10.34 -10.34 14.01
CA PRO A 248 9.42 -10.72 12.94
C PRO A 248 8.03 -10.15 13.22
N THR A 249 7.44 -9.49 12.21
CA THR A 249 6.15 -8.82 12.34
C THR A 249 5.13 -9.34 11.31
N SER A 250 3.88 -9.43 11.72
CA SER A 250 2.76 -9.48 10.81
C SER A 250 2.54 -8.09 10.16
N LEU A 251 1.69 -8.01 9.13
CA LEU A 251 1.40 -6.71 8.50
C LEU A 251 0.72 -5.72 9.47
N LEU A 252 -0.13 -6.20 10.38
CA LEU A 252 -0.76 -5.34 11.39
C LEU A 252 0.22 -4.90 12.48
N GLN A 253 1.15 -5.76 12.88
CA GLN A 253 2.23 -5.38 13.80
C GLN A 253 3.18 -4.36 13.16
N LEU A 254 3.50 -4.54 11.86
CA LEU A 254 4.27 -3.55 11.12
C LEU A 254 3.52 -2.21 11.05
N ALA A 255 2.22 -2.23 10.79
CA ALA A 255 1.40 -1.01 10.79
C ALA A 255 1.44 -0.30 12.15
N GLU A 256 1.38 -1.04 13.26
CA GLU A 256 1.45 -0.49 14.60
C GLU A 256 2.83 0.08 14.93
N LEU A 257 3.90 -0.61 14.54
CA LEU A 257 5.27 -0.10 14.66
C LEU A 257 5.43 1.20 13.86
N LEU A 258 4.89 1.26 12.66
CA LEU A 258 4.93 2.44 11.80
C LEU A 258 4.15 3.61 12.40
N ARG A 259 2.93 3.42 12.93
CA ARG A 259 2.13 4.51 13.54
C ARG A 259 2.87 5.33 14.59
N ARG A 260 3.83 4.71 15.27
CA ARG A 260 4.60 5.33 16.33
C ARG A 260 5.94 5.87 15.86
N ALA A 261 6.29 5.59 14.61
CA ALA A 261 7.54 6.07 14.04
C ALA A 261 7.45 7.57 13.71
N ARG A 262 8.54 8.27 13.91
CA ARG A 262 8.66 9.68 13.55
C ARG A 262 8.87 9.89 12.05
N ILE A 263 9.53 8.93 11.40
CA ILE A 263 9.83 8.96 9.97
C ILE A 263 10.02 7.53 9.45
N PHE A 264 9.60 7.30 8.22
CA PHE A 264 9.90 6.08 7.45
C PHE A 264 10.89 6.40 6.32
N VAL A 265 11.87 5.53 6.10
CA VAL A 265 12.80 5.61 4.96
C VAL A 265 12.82 4.24 4.26
N GLY A 266 12.64 4.21 2.94
CA GLY A 266 12.64 2.95 2.20
C GLY A 266 12.45 3.13 0.69
N CYS A 267 12.32 2.01 -0.01
CA CYS A 267 12.06 2.01 -1.45
C CYS A 267 10.55 1.94 -1.74
N ASP A 268 10.16 2.12 -3.02
CA ASP A 268 8.76 1.97 -3.49
C ASP A 268 8.29 0.52 -3.35
N THR A 269 7.67 0.20 -2.20
CA THR A 269 7.23 -1.15 -1.81
C THR A 269 5.98 -1.13 -0.92
N GLY A 270 5.43 -2.31 -0.62
CA GLY A 270 4.27 -2.46 0.28
C GLY A 270 4.42 -1.77 1.63
N PRO A 271 5.53 -1.96 2.37
CA PRO A 271 5.80 -1.26 3.63
C PRO A 271 5.77 0.27 3.53
N MET A 272 6.23 0.85 2.43
CA MET A 272 6.14 2.29 2.18
C MET A 272 4.67 2.74 2.10
N HIS A 273 3.85 2.06 1.31
CA HIS A 273 2.43 2.38 1.21
C HIS A 273 1.70 2.19 2.55
N LEU A 274 2.15 1.22 3.36
CA LEU A 274 1.63 1.02 4.70
C LEU A 274 2.00 2.18 5.62
N ALA A 275 3.24 2.68 5.56
CA ALA A 275 3.67 3.85 6.32
C ALA A 275 2.85 5.10 5.96
N VAL A 276 2.61 5.33 4.66
CA VAL A 276 1.71 6.40 4.18
C VAL A 276 0.30 6.22 4.74
N ALA A 277 -0.25 5.01 4.67
CA ALA A 277 -1.61 4.71 5.10
C ALA A 277 -1.84 4.84 6.61
N VAL A 278 -0.78 4.72 7.42
CA VAL A 278 -0.84 4.97 8.87
C VAL A 278 -0.30 6.35 9.26
N ASP A 279 -0.23 7.25 8.29
CA ASP A 279 0.05 8.66 8.47
C ASP A 279 1.48 9.02 8.90
N VAL A 280 2.48 8.16 8.64
CA VAL A 280 3.89 8.44 8.95
C VAL A 280 4.52 9.26 7.83
N PRO A 281 5.28 10.32 8.13
CA PRO A 281 6.09 11.02 7.15
C PRO A 281 7.15 10.11 6.53
N CYS A 282 7.25 10.10 5.19
CA CYS A 282 8.10 9.14 4.47
C CYS A 282 9.16 9.84 3.61
N VAL A 283 10.34 9.23 3.56
CA VAL A 283 11.36 9.47 2.53
C VAL A 283 11.48 8.21 1.69
N VAL A 284 11.16 8.31 0.40
CA VAL A 284 11.00 7.16 -0.48
C VAL A 284 11.93 7.25 -1.67
N LEU A 285 12.72 6.18 -1.88
CA LEU A 285 13.70 6.10 -2.95
C LEU A 285 13.08 5.47 -4.20
N HIS A 286 13.21 6.15 -5.33
CA HIS A 286 12.67 5.74 -6.62
C HIS A 286 13.76 5.61 -7.68
N GLY A 287 13.75 4.51 -8.43
CA GLY A 287 14.65 4.30 -9.57
C GLY A 287 13.86 4.01 -10.84
N THR A 288 13.21 2.86 -10.88
CA THR A 288 12.45 2.35 -12.04
C THR A 288 10.95 2.64 -11.97
N THR A 289 10.48 3.41 -10.99
CA THR A 289 9.10 3.87 -10.84
C THR A 289 9.05 5.39 -10.78
N ARG A 290 7.92 5.95 -11.20
CA ARG A 290 7.67 7.40 -11.14
C ARG A 290 6.95 7.75 -9.85
N PRO A 291 7.50 8.66 -9.02
CA PRO A 291 6.82 9.11 -7.81
C PRO A 291 5.41 9.65 -8.08
N SER A 292 5.21 10.36 -9.19
CA SER A 292 3.90 10.89 -9.59
C SER A 292 2.84 9.82 -9.80
N GLN A 293 3.23 8.57 -10.12
CA GLN A 293 2.29 7.48 -10.39
C GLN A 293 1.98 6.62 -9.18
N SER A 294 3.00 6.28 -8.38
CA SER A 294 2.89 5.34 -7.26
C SER A 294 3.76 5.72 -6.08
N GLY A 295 4.18 6.97 -5.97
CA GLY A 295 4.94 7.46 -4.83
C GLY A 295 4.09 7.55 -3.56
N PRO A 296 4.68 8.07 -2.48
CA PRO A 296 3.95 8.30 -1.25
C PRO A 296 2.87 9.37 -1.47
N TYR A 297 1.63 9.04 -1.16
CA TYR A 297 0.48 9.90 -1.40
C TYR A 297 0.35 10.99 -0.33
N GLY A 298 0.36 12.26 -0.74
CA GLY A 298 0.22 13.43 0.13
C GLY A 298 1.51 14.26 0.24
N ASP A 299 1.37 15.49 0.74
CA ASP A 299 2.43 16.51 0.67
C ASP A 299 3.50 16.40 1.75
N LYS A 300 3.26 15.63 2.82
CA LYS A 300 4.19 15.48 3.94
C LYS A 300 5.35 14.52 3.69
N HIS A 301 5.39 13.92 2.52
CA HIS A 301 6.39 12.94 2.13
C HIS A 301 7.41 13.53 1.18
N GLN A 302 8.58 12.89 1.06
CA GLN A 302 9.60 13.25 0.08
C GLN A 302 9.95 12.02 -0.75
N ALA A 303 9.92 12.17 -2.08
CA ALA A 303 10.46 11.21 -3.01
C ALA A 303 11.88 11.63 -3.40
N VAL A 304 12.83 10.69 -3.34
CA VAL A 304 14.22 10.90 -3.77
C VAL A 304 14.43 10.06 -5.03
N GLN A 305 14.75 10.71 -6.14
CA GLN A 305 15.02 10.07 -7.42
C GLN A 305 16.14 10.81 -8.14
N ALA A 306 17.29 10.16 -8.39
CA ALA A 306 18.38 10.76 -9.13
C ALA A 306 17.99 10.87 -10.63
N PHE A 307 17.47 9.80 -11.22
CA PHE A 307 16.87 9.79 -12.55
C PHE A 307 15.86 8.64 -12.70
N TYR A 308 14.95 8.76 -13.65
CA TYR A 308 13.98 7.72 -13.95
C TYR A 308 14.55 6.71 -14.95
N GLN A 309 14.69 5.46 -14.52
CA GLN A 309 15.09 4.35 -15.40
C GLN A 309 13.82 3.66 -15.94
N GLY A 310 13.37 4.14 -17.10
CA GLY A 310 12.13 3.75 -17.74
C GLY A 310 12.20 2.41 -18.46
N GLY A 311 11.08 2.06 -19.12
CA GLY A 311 10.92 0.86 -19.94
C GLY A 311 9.65 0.07 -19.66
N SER A 312 9.45 -1.05 -20.35
CA SER A 312 8.35 -1.98 -20.09
C SER A 312 8.43 -2.58 -18.68
N SER A 313 7.32 -3.10 -18.16
CA SER A 313 7.33 -3.76 -16.83
C SER A 313 8.36 -4.90 -16.74
N ARG A 314 8.59 -5.61 -17.85
CA ARG A 314 9.60 -6.69 -17.90
C ARG A 314 11.02 -6.12 -17.88
N SER A 315 11.31 -5.12 -18.72
CA SER A 315 12.64 -4.50 -18.79
C SER A 315 13.01 -3.81 -17.49
N ARG A 316 12.07 -3.13 -16.81
CA ARG A 316 12.30 -2.51 -15.51
C ARG A 316 12.63 -3.52 -14.40
N ARG A 317 12.05 -4.73 -14.44
CA ARG A 317 12.36 -5.79 -13.45
C ARG A 317 13.77 -6.35 -13.62
N SER A 318 14.24 -6.47 -14.86
CA SER A 318 15.58 -6.97 -15.19
C SER A 318 16.61 -5.88 -15.42
N ALA A 319 16.23 -4.61 -15.20
CA ALA A 319 17.14 -3.48 -15.35
C ALA A 319 18.31 -3.55 -14.37
N SER A 320 19.43 -2.96 -14.75
CA SER A 320 20.52 -2.67 -13.83
C SER A 320 20.03 -1.75 -12.70
N ASN A 321 20.76 -1.72 -11.59
CA ASN A 321 20.41 -0.94 -10.40
C ASN A 321 20.98 0.49 -10.43
N ASP A 322 21.21 1.06 -11.62
CA ASP A 322 21.98 2.29 -11.78
C ASP A 322 21.23 3.50 -11.20
N ALA A 323 19.91 3.59 -11.43
CA ALA A 323 19.12 4.69 -10.89
C ALA A 323 19.12 4.72 -9.36
N MET A 324 19.11 3.56 -8.70
CA MET A 324 19.19 3.48 -7.25
C MET A 324 20.61 3.76 -6.73
N ARG A 325 21.62 3.29 -7.46
CA ARG A 325 23.04 3.57 -7.13
C ARG A 325 23.40 5.05 -7.22
N ALA A 326 22.73 5.78 -8.13
CA ALA A 326 22.93 7.21 -8.31
C ALA A 326 22.32 8.07 -7.18
N ILE A 327 21.45 7.52 -6.34
CA ILE A 327 20.94 8.22 -5.15
C ILE A 327 22.03 8.25 -4.09
N GLU A 328 22.47 9.43 -3.71
CA GLU A 328 23.50 9.59 -2.69
C GLU A 328 22.92 9.65 -1.27
N VAL A 329 23.73 9.31 -0.26
CA VAL A 329 23.34 9.33 1.15
C VAL A 329 22.93 10.73 1.59
N ASP A 330 23.64 11.75 1.13
CA ASP A 330 23.38 13.13 1.49
C ASP A 330 22.03 13.63 0.97
N ASP A 331 21.59 13.19 -0.22
CA ASP A 331 20.26 13.49 -0.76
C ASP A 331 19.15 12.92 0.14
N VAL A 332 19.34 11.67 0.58
CA VAL A 332 18.38 11.00 1.48
C VAL A 332 18.36 11.67 2.87
N CYS A 333 19.52 12.02 3.41
CA CYS A 333 19.62 12.74 4.67
C CYS A 333 18.97 14.15 4.59
N ALA A 334 19.18 14.88 3.51
CA ALA A 334 18.55 16.18 3.28
C ALA A 334 17.02 16.04 3.19
N ALA A 335 16.51 15.01 2.50
CA ALA A 335 15.08 14.70 2.44
C ALA A 335 14.52 14.36 3.83
N CYS A 336 15.25 13.58 4.64
CA CYS A 336 14.84 13.27 6.02
C CYS A 336 14.71 14.55 6.87
N LEU A 337 15.67 15.47 6.78
CA LEU A 337 15.62 16.75 7.50
C LEU A 337 14.40 17.58 7.11
N LYS A 338 14.14 17.68 5.82
CA LYS A 338 12.98 18.42 5.30
C LYS A 338 11.67 17.85 5.84
N VAL A 339 11.51 16.54 5.84
CA VAL A 339 10.33 15.85 6.37
C VAL A 339 10.17 16.08 7.87
N LEU A 340 11.25 15.95 8.64
CA LEU A 340 11.24 16.14 10.09
C LEU A 340 10.90 17.60 10.48
N GLN A 341 11.39 18.57 9.75
CA GLN A 341 11.08 19.99 9.97
C GLN A 341 9.61 20.31 9.69
N SER A 342 9.07 19.82 8.55
CA SER A 342 7.66 20.01 8.20
C SER A 342 6.71 19.40 9.23
N ALA A 343 7.04 18.21 9.75
CA ALA A 343 6.24 17.54 10.78
C ALA A 343 6.21 18.32 12.12
N ASN A 344 7.31 18.97 12.49
CA ASN A 344 7.37 19.79 13.70
C ASN A 344 6.51 21.07 13.56
N THR A 345 6.54 21.71 12.40
CA THR A 345 5.73 22.92 12.12
C THR A 345 4.23 22.62 12.18
N SER A 346 3.80 21.49 11.61
CA SER A 346 2.40 21.07 11.64
C SER A 346 1.88 20.75 13.06
N LYS A 347 2.72 20.19 13.93
CA LYS A 347 2.35 19.96 15.34
C LYS A 347 2.19 21.26 16.12
N LEU A 348 3.04 22.24 15.89
CA LEU A 348 2.94 23.55 16.54
C LEU A 348 1.70 24.34 16.12
N SER A 349 1.31 24.26 14.85
CA SER A 349 0.09 24.92 14.34
C SER A 349 -1.22 24.25 14.79
N GLN A 350 -1.21 23.04 15.31
CA GLN A 350 -2.38 22.36 15.87
C GLN A 350 -2.56 22.61 17.38
N ILE A 351 -1.53 23.12 18.07
CA ILE A 351 -1.54 23.44 19.51
C ILE A 351 -1.85 24.92 19.74
N ALA A 352 -1.66 25.76 18.73
CA ALA A 352 -1.98 27.20 18.74
C ALA A 352 -3.42 27.46 18.27
#